data_a2f97fef814e70e7fb4443b9e25e2673
#
_entry.id   a2f97fef814e70e7fb4443b9e25e2673
#
_cell.length_a   1.000
_cell.length_b   1.000
_cell.length_c   1.000
_cell.angle_alpha   90.00
_cell.angle_beta   90.00
_cell.angle_gamma   90.00
#
_symmetry.space_group_name_H-M   'P 1'
#
loop_
_entity.id
_entity.type
_entity.pdbx_description
1 polymer ?
#
loop_
_entity_poly.entity_id
_entity_poly.type
_entity_poly.pdbx_seq_one_letter_code
_entity_poly.pdbx_strand_id
1 'polypeptide(L)'
;MNGPDLVTVSLARQAQVDVVLERFFSLAKNRAAAFGSLYVTLWVTLESNTIGGKRFRPRMVMGAYQALGGDDIEAAAYVGAAFELLHTALIVHDDVIDRDFVRRGVANISGSYRDAARKAGSSE
;
A
#
# COMPACT_ATOMS: atom_id res chain seq x y z
N MET A 1 -4.86 35.20 11.64
CA MET A 1 -5.41 34.53 10.48
C MET A 1 -5.48 33.03 10.75
N ASN A 2 -6.65 32.49 10.62
CA ASN A 2 -6.85 31.07 10.92
C ASN A 2 -6.66 30.26 9.64
N GLY A 3 -5.49 29.63 9.51
CA GLY A 3 -5.28 28.63 8.48
C GLY A 3 -6.00 27.33 8.82
N PRO A 4 -6.06 26.36 7.90
CA PRO A 4 -6.60 25.03 8.20
C PRO A 4 -5.85 24.39 9.36
N ASP A 5 -6.58 23.68 10.19
CA ASP A 5 -6.00 22.88 11.25
C ASP A 5 -5.05 21.84 10.63
N LEU A 6 -3.87 21.62 11.26
CA LEU A 6 -2.88 20.66 10.79
C LEU A 6 -3.45 19.24 10.72
N VAL A 7 -4.32 18.86 11.66
CA VAL A 7 -4.96 17.56 11.64
C VAL A 7 -5.88 17.42 10.43
N THR A 8 -6.69 18.44 10.16
CA THR A 8 -7.59 18.48 9.00
C THR A 8 -6.81 18.38 7.69
N VAL A 9 -5.72 19.13 7.56
CA VAL A 9 -4.87 19.12 6.36
C VAL A 9 -4.23 17.74 6.19
N SER A 10 -3.75 17.13 7.27
CA SER A 10 -3.15 15.79 7.25
C SER A 10 -4.17 14.73 6.82
N LEU A 11 -5.40 14.79 7.33
CA LEU A 11 -6.47 13.87 6.93
C LEU A 11 -6.86 14.03 5.47
N ALA A 12 -6.90 15.27 4.96
CA ALA A 12 -7.19 15.53 3.55
C ALA A 12 -6.11 14.93 2.64
N ARG A 13 -4.83 15.08 3.01
CA ARG A 13 -3.72 14.48 2.27
C ARG A 13 -3.81 12.95 2.28
N GLN A 14 -4.12 12.37 3.42
CA GLN A 14 -4.30 10.92 3.53
C GLN A 14 -5.44 10.43 2.62
N ALA A 15 -6.58 11.14 2.60
CA ALA A 15 -7.71 10.78 1.75
C ALA A 15 -7.34 10.80 0.27
N GLN A 16 -6.54 11.78 -0.16
CA GLN A 16 -6.07 11.88 -1.55
C GLN A 16 -5.18 10.70 -1.92
N VAL A 17 -4.25 10.33 -1.04
CA VAL A 17 -3.38 9.16 -1.24
C VAL A 17 -4.21 7.88 -1.28
N ASP A 18 -5.18 7.74 -0.39
CA ASP A 18 -6.03 6.55 -0.33
C ASP A 18 -6.83 6.36 -1.64
N VAL A 19 -7.33 7.43 -2.24
CA VAL A 19 -8.00 7.37 -3.54
C VAL A 19 -7.07 6.83 -4.63
N VAL A 20 -5.83 7.30 -4.67
CA VAL A 20 -4.84 6.83 -5.65
C VAL A 20 -4.55 5.34 -5.45
N LEU A 21 -4.33 4.92 -4.19
CA LEU A 21 -4.07 3.51 -3.87
C LEU A 21 -5.26 2.62 -4.20
N GLU A 22 -6.47 3.05 -3.90
CA GLU A 22 -7.69 2.28 -4.22
C GLU A 22 -7.83 2.06 -5.72
N ARG A 23 -7.60 3.09 -6.52
CA ARG A 23 -7.63 2.97 -7.99
C ARG A 23 -6.57 2.00 -8.49
N PHE A 24 -5.36 2.11 -7.97
CA PHE A 24 -4.26 1.23 -8.35
C PHE A 24 -4.61 -0.23 -8.07
N PHE A 25 -5.05 -0.53 -6.86
CA PHE A 25 -5.35 -1.91 -6.47
C PHE A 25 -6.60 -2.46 -7.17
N SER A 26 -7.62 -1.65 -7.40
CA SER A 26 -8.80 -2.07 -8.18
C SER A 26 -8.41 -2.48 -9.59
N LEU A 27 -7.58 -1.69 -10.25
CA LEU A 27 -7.11 -1.98 -11.60
C LEU A 27 -6.24 -3.24 -11.62
N ALA A 28 -5.33 -3.38 -10.65
CA ALA A 28 -4.46 -4.54 -10.54
C ALA A 28 -5.26 -5.83 -10.29
N LYS A 29 -6.26 -5.78 -9.41
CA LYS A 29 -7.12 -6.95 -9.12
C LYS A 29 -7.94 -7.35 -10.36
N ASN A 30 -8.46 -6.37 -11.09
CA ASN A 30 -9.21 -6.65 -12.32
C ASN A 30 -8.34 -7.33 -13.39
N ARG A 31 -7.11 -6.86 -13.54
CA ARG A 31 -6.14 -7.49 -14.46
C ARG A 31 -5.73 -8.88 -13.99
N ALA A 32 -5.56 -9.05 -12.69
CA ALA A 32 -5.16 -10.31 -12.10
C ALA A 32 -6.22 -11.41 -12.28
N ALA A 33 -7.50 -11.06 -12.38
CA ALA A 33 -8.57 -12.01 -12.57
C ALA A 33 -8.38 -12.89 -13.83
N ALA A 34 -7.71 -12.35 -14.86
CA ALA A 34 -7.40 -13.10 -16.08
C ALA A 34 -6.34 -14.20 -15.86
N PHE A 35 -5.58 -14.13 -14.78
CA PHE A 35 -4.46 -15.05 -14.48
C PHE A 35 -4.77 -16.07 -13.39
N GLY A 36 -5.96 -16.02 -12.80
CA GLY A 36 -6.41 -17.00 -11.82
C GLY A 36 -6.58 -16.45 -10.41
N SER A 37 -7.23 -17.25 -9.57
CA SER A 37 -7.61 -16.85 -8.21
C SER A 37 -6.43 -16.62 -7.26
N LEU A 38 -5.35 -17.39 -7.40
CA LEU A 38 -4.14 -17.19 -6.57
C LEU A 38 -3.49 -15.84 -6.86
N TYR A 39 -3.51 -15.41 -8.11
CA TYR A 39 -2.95 -14.11 -8.48
C TYR A 39 -3.80 -12.96 -7.93
N VAL A 40 -5.12 -13.11 -7.95
CA VAL A 40 -6.03 -12.16 -7.29
C VAL A 40 -5.78 -12.11 -5.79
N THR A 41 -5.61 -13.28 -5.16
CA THR A 41 -5.31 -13.37 -3.71
C THR A 41 -4.04 -12.62 -3.36
N LEU A 42 -3.01 -12.70 -4.19
CA LEU A 42 -1.76 -11.95 -3.98
C LEU A 42 -2.04 -10.44 -3.95
N TRP A 43 -2.81 -9.93 -4.91
CA TRP A 43 -3.12 -8.50 -4.97
C TRP A 43 -4.00 -8.04 -3.81
N VAL A 44 -4.97 -8.86 -3.39
CA VAL A 44 -5.80 -8.57 -2.20
C VAL A 44 -4.92 -8.48 -0.95
N THR A 45 -3.97 -9.40 -0.80
CA THR A 45 -3.06 -9.42 0.34
C THR A 45 -2.13 -8.20 0.34
N LEU A 46 -1.59 -7.83 -0.82
CA LEU A 46 -0.77 -6.62 -0.98
C LEU A 46 -1.56 -5.36 -0.60
N GLU A 47 -2.81 -5.28 -1.06
CA GLU A 47 -3.68 -4.16 -0.72
C GLU A 47 -3.90 -4.06 0.79
N SER A 48 -4.25 -5.15 1.46
CA SER A 48 -4.47 -5.17 2.91
C SER A 48 -3.25 -4.71 3.68
N ASN A 49 -2.06 -5.14 3.27
CA ASN A 49 -0.81 -4.75 3.92
C ASN A 49 -0.45 -3.29 3.66
N THR A 50 -0.78 -2.76 2.50
CA THR A 50 -0.52 -1.36 2.15
C THR A 50 -1.49 -0.43 2.85
N ILE A 51 -2.79 -0.75 2.82
CA ILE A 51 -3.85 0.10 3.37
C ILE A 51 -3.86 0.07 4.90
N GLY A 52 -3.37 -1.01 5.52
CA GLY A 52 -3.31 -1.12 6.98
C GLY A 52 -2.35 -0.16 7.67
N GLY A 53 -1.50 0.55 6.94
CA GLY A 53 -0.53 1.50 7.50
C GLY A 53 -1.13 2.87 7.82
N LYS A 54 -0.37 3.70 8.53
CA LYS A 54 -0.81 5.04 8.95
C LYS A 54 -0.60 6.11 7.89
N ARG A 55 -0.11 5.79 6.71
CA ARG A 55 0.17 6.74 5.62
C ARG A 55 1.12 7.87 6.01
N PHE A 56 2.03 7.59 6.92
CA PHE A 56 2.96 8.60 7.42
C PHE A 56 3.89 9.12 6.31
N ARG A 57 4.49 8.22 5.52
CA ARG A 57 5.42 8.59 4.45
C ARG A 57 4.74 9.39 3.33
N PRO A 58 3.58 8.95 2.79
CA PRO A 58 2.89 9.75 1.78
C PRO A 58 2.53 11.15 2.27
N ARG A 59 2.08 11.28 3.52
CA ARG A 59 1.75 12.58 4.10
C ARG A 59 2.97 13.48 4.22
N MET A 60 4.14 12.91 4.56
CA MET A 60 5.40 13.65 4.61
C MET A 60 5.80 14.18 3.22
N VAL A 61 5.69 13.33 2.19
CA VAL A 61 6.00 13.72 0.82
C VAL A 61 5.10 14.87 0.37
N MET A 62 3.80 14.75 0.57
CA MET A 62 2.84 15.80 0.21
C MET A 62 3.07 17.08 1.01
N GLY A 63 3.35 16.94 2.30
CA GLY A 63 3.63 18.09 3.17
C GLY A 63 4.88 18.85 2.75
N ALA A 64 5.95 18.14 2.44
CA ALA A 64 7.19 18.73 1.96
C ALA A 64 6.98 19.45 0.61
N TYR A 65 6.27 18.80 -0.31
CA TYR A 65 5.95 19.39 -1.61
C TYR A 65 5.19 20.73 -1.46
N GLN A 66 4.16 20.74 -0.63
CA GLN A 66 3.37 21.96 -0.38
C GLN A 66 4.19 23.03 0.34
N ALA A 67 5.03 22.63 1.30
CA ALA A 67 5.90 23.57 2.03
C ALA A 67 6.90 24.25 1.09
N LEU A 68 7.31 23.59 0.02
CA LEU A 68 8.22 24.16 -0.99
C LEU A 68 7.48 24.91 -2.10
N GLY A 69 6.17 25.16 -1.95
CA GLY A 69 5.39 25.94 -2.88
C GLY A 69 4.73 25.14 -3.99
N GLY A 70 4.74 23.82 -3.92
CA GLY A 70 4.06 22.98 -4.90
C GLY A 70 2.54 23.09 -4.80
N ASP A 71 1.86 23.13 -5.93
CA ASP A 71 0.41 23.31 -6.01
C ASP A 71 -0.32 22.18 -6.74
N ASP A 72 0.40 21.27 -7.38
CA ASP A 72 -0.18 20.10 -8.03
C ASP A 72 -0.36 18.96 -7.01
N ILE A 73 -1.47 19.03 -6.27
CA ILE A 73 -1.75 18.10 -5.18
C ILE A 73 -2.02 16.69 -5.71
N GLU A 74 -2.62 16.57 -6.87
CA GLU A 74 -2.86 15.25 -7.48
C GLU A 74 -1.54 14.55 -7.81
N ALA A 75 -0.59 15.26 -8.42
CA ALA A 75 0.74 14.71 -8.68
C ALA A 75 1.45 14.31 -7.38
N ALA A 76 1.36 15.15 -6.35
CA ALA A 76 1.94 14.84 -5.04
C ALA A 76 1.34 13.57 -4.43
N ALA A 77 0.02 13.37 -4.59
CA ALA A 77 -0.65 12.16 -4.10
C ALA A 77 -0.15 10.91 -4.82
N TYR A 78 0.08 10.97 -6.13
CA TYR A 78 0.65 9.86 -6.88
C TYR A 78 2.07 9.51 -6.39
N VAL A 79 2.90 10.52 -6.18
CA VAL A 79 4.26 10.30 -5.66
C VAL A 79 4.21 9.71 -4.25
N GLY A 80 3.35 10.24 -3.38
CA GLY A 80 3.16 9.70 -2.04
C GLY A 80 2.70 8.25 -2.04
N ALA A 81 1.75 7.90 -2.90
CA ALA A 81 1.29 6.53 -3.07
C ALA A 81 2.40 5.62 -3.57
N ALA A 82 3.23 6.09 -4.50
CA ALA A 82 4.38 5.34 -5.00
C ALA A 82 5.39 5.02 -3.88
N PHE A 83 5.67 5.96 -3.00
CA PHE A 83 6.52 5.73 -1.84
C PHE A 83 5.93 4.69 -0.89
N GLU A 84 4.62 4.70 -0.68
CA GLU A 84 3.97 3.70 0.17
C GLU A 84 4.05 2.30 -0.45
N LEU A 85 3.84 2.19 -1.76
CA LEU A 85 3.97 0.94 -2.48
C LEU A 85 5.41 0.42 -2.45
N LEU A 86 6.39 1.30 -2.63
CA LEU A 86 7.80 0.94 -2.53
C LEU A 86 8.13 0.40 -1.15
N HIS A 87 7.64 1.05 -0.09
CA HIS A 87 7.85 0.60 1.28
C HIS A 87 7.26 -0.81 1.49
N THR A 88 6.03 -1.04 1.02
CA THR A 88 5.40 -2.37 1.08
C THR A 88 6.25 -3.41 0.34
N ALA A 89 6.74 -3.07 -0.85
CA ALA A 89 7.57 -3.97 -1.64
C ALA A 89 8.88 -4.33 -0.93
N LEU A 90 9.52 -3.36 -0.29
CA LEU A 90 10.75 -3.60 0.45
C LEU A 90 10.53 -4.49 1.67
N ILE A 91 9.43 -4.30 2.40
CA ILE A 91 9.08 -5.14 3.54
C ILE A 91 8.83 -6.59 3.08
N VAL A 92 8.07 -6.77 2.00
CA VAL A 92 7.78 -8.09 1.44
C VAL A 92 9.08 -8.78 0.99
N HIS A 93 9.96 -8.04 0.33
CA HIS A 93 11.25 -8.55 -0.15
C HIS A 93 12.10 -9.04 1.02
N ASP A 94 12.18 -8.27 2.10
CA ASP A 94 12.93 -8.65 3.30
C ASP A 94 12.33 -9.91 3.94
N ASP A 95 11.01 -9.99 4.05
CA ASP A 95 10.33 -11.15 4.63
C ASP A 95 10.59 -12.43 3.80
N VAL A 96 10.63 -12.31 2.48
CA VAL A 96 10.93 -13.45 1.60
C VAL A 96 12.37 -13.91 1.74
N ILE A 97 13.33 -12.98 1.76
CA ILE A 97 14.76 -13.30 1.92
C ILE A 97 15.03 -13.96 3.26
N ASP A 98 14.43 -13.43 4.34
CA ASP A 98 14.61 -13.95 5.69
C ASP A 98 13.76 -15.19 5.97
N ARG A 99 12.91 -15.60 5.03
CA ARG A 99 11.91 -16.67 5.19
C ARG A 99 11.01 -16.42 6.40
N ASP A 100 10.67 -15.16 6.62
CA ASP A 100 9.81 -14.74 7.70
C ASP A 100 8.37 -14.72 7.19
N PHE A 101 7.49 -15.45 7.88
CA PHE A 101 6.09 -15.62 7.47
C PHE A 101 5.10 -14.91 8.39
N VAL A 102 5.61 -14.32 9.47
CA VAL A 102 4.78 -13.64 10.47
C VAL A 102 5.38 -12.28 10.77
N ARG A 103 4.54 -11.26 10.80
CA ARG A 103 4.93 -9.91 11.18
C ARG A 103 3.91 -9.36 12.16
N ARG A 104 4.37 -8.87 13.31
CA ARG A 104 3.52 -8.34 14.39
C ARG A 104 2.47 -9.35 14.86
N GLY A 105 2.82 -10.64 14.92
CA GLY A 105 1.92 -11.70 15.32
C GLY A 105 0.87 -12.12 14.30
N VAL A 106 0.92 -11.55 13.09
CA VAL A 106 0.00 -11.84 11.99
C VAL A 106 0.80 -12.34 10.79
N ALA A 107 0.24 -13.27 10.01
CA ALA A 107 0.88 -13.75 8.81
C ALA A 107 1.18 -12.56 7.87
N ASN A 108 2.44 -12.46 7.42
CA ASN A 108 2.82 -11.47 6.42
C ASN A 108 2.36 -11.90 5.02
N ILE A 109 2.72 -11.14 3.98
CA ILE A 109 2.29 -11.46 2.60
C ILE A 109 2.80 -12.84 2.17
N SER A 110 4.06 -13.17 2.45
CA SER A 110 4.63 -14.48 2.14
C SER A 110 3.89 -15.60 2.84
N GLY A 111 3.60 -15.45 4.15
CA GLY A 111 2.86 -16.43 4.93
C GLY A 111 1.43 -16.61 4.44
N SER A 112 0.73 -15.51 4.18
CA SER A 112 -0.65 -15.55 3.67
C SER A 112 -0.73 -16.19 2.30
N TYR A 113 0.19 -15.89 1.41
CA TYR A 113 0.23 -16.46 0.07
C TYR A 113 0.60 -17.94 0.11
N ARG A 114 1.53 -18.34 0.97
CA ARG A 114 1.88 -19.74 1.19
C ARG A 114 0.66 -20.53 1.65
N ASP A 115 -0.09 -20.01 2.61
CA ASP A 115 -1.30 -20.67 3.13
C ASP A 115 -2.38 -20.81 2.04
N ALA A 116 -2.56 -19.76 1.22
CA ALA A 116 -3.50 -19.81 0.11
C ALA A 116 -3.09 -20.84 -0.95
N ALA A 117 -1.80 -20.95 -1.24
CA ALA A 117 -1.26 -21.91 -2.19
C ALA A 117 -1.46 -23.36 -1.66
N ARG A 118 -1.23 -23.60 -0.37
CA ARG A 118 -1.45 -24.90 0.25
C ARG A 118 -2.92 -25.30 0.21
N LYS A 119 -3.85 -24.37 0.49
CA LYS A 119 -5.29 -24.62 0.40
C LYS A 119 -5.72 -24.97 -1.00
N ALA A 120 -5.06 -24.44 -2.03
CA ALA A 120 -5.32 -24.75 -3.43
C ALA A 120 -4.65 -26.07 -3.87
N GLY A 121 -3.98 -26.81 -2.96
CA GLY A 121 -3.36 -28.10 -3.26
C GLY A 121 -1.94 -28.02 -3.81
N SER A 122 -1.30 -26.85 -3.76
CA SER A 122 0.11 -26.71 -4.17
C SER A 122 1.04 -27.32 -3.11
N SER A 123 2.10 -27.97 -3.58
CA SER A 123 3.24 -28.30 -2.71
C SER A 123 4.17 -27.10 -2.58
N GLU A 124 4.91 -27.02 -1.51
CA GLU A 124 5.89 -25.95 -1.30
C GLU A 124 6.99 -25.93 -2.35
#